data_09bf7528338c4a61521b9faa3ad70abf
#
_entry.id   09bf7528338c4a61521b9faa3ad70abf
#
_cell.length_a   1.000
_cell.length_b   1.000
_cell.length_c   1.000
_cell.angle_alpha   90.00
_cell.angle_beta   90.00
_cell.angle_gamma   90.00
#
_symmetry.space_group_name_H-M   'P 1'
#
loop_
_entity.id
_entity.type
_entity.pdbx_description
1 polymer ?
#
loop_
_entity_poly.entity_id
_entity_poly.type
_entity_poly.pdbx_seq_one_letter_code
_entity_poly.pdbx_strand_id
1 'polypeptide(L)'
;MTLVDFMTEVSDEKGPRDPSEKLPISEFYKVIDYQTIFRSDKWWEAIVAIESYGRRSIAMYMWQFRDGKWTRKHKFQIRGADEWSRVKIAVETMLPKLKL
;
A
#
# COMPACT_ATOMS: atom_id res chain seq x y z
N MET A 1 -18.56 -11.53 -4.76
CA MET A 1 -17.14 -11.43 -4.36
C MET A 1 -16.96 -10.30 -3.37
N THR A 2 -16.24 -10.57 -2.30
CA THR A 2 -15.91 -9.52 -1.33
C THR A 2 -14.68 -8.75 -1.80
N LEU A 3 -14.44 -7.58 -1.23
CA LEU A 3 -13.23 -6.82 -1.53
C LEU A 3 -11.96 -7.62 -1.18
N VAL A 4 -12.02 -8.36 -0.08
CA VAL A 4 -10.89 -9.18 0.36
C VAL A 4 -10.56 -10.26 -0.66
N ASP A 5 -11.58 -10.94 -1.18
CA ASP A 5 -11.39 -11.98 -2.18
C ASP A 5 -10.75 -11.43 -3.45
N PHE A 6 -11.21 -10.26 -3.88
CA PHE A 6 -10.66 -9.62 -5.07
C PHE A 6 -9.17 -9.27 -4.86
N MET A 7 -8.83 -8.70 -3.74
CA MET A 7 -7.46 -8.33 -3.45
C MET A 7 -6.55 -9.54 -3.33
N THR A 8 -7.04 -10.61 -2.75
CA THR A 8 -6.28 -11.85 -2.62
C THR A 8 -5.94 -12.41 -4.00
N GLU A 9 -6.91 -12.46 -4.89
CA GLU A 9 -6.67 -12.95 -6.24
C GLU A 9 -5.61 -12.13 -6.96
N VAL A 10 -5.70 -10.81 -6.87
CA VAL A 10 -4.75 -9.92 -7.52
C VAL A 10 -3.36 -10.09 -6.93
N SER A 11 -3.27 -10.20 -5.62
CA SER A 11 -1.97 -10.38 -4.95
C SER A 11 -1.28 -11.66 -5.37
N ASP A 12 -2.04 -12.75 -5.55
CA ASP A 12 -1.49 -14.04 -5.93
C ASP A 12 -0.86 -14.03 -7.33
N GLU A 13 -1.31 -13.14 -8.19
CA GLU A 13 -0.80 -13.04 -9.54
C GLU A 13 0.57 -12.37 -9.64
N LYS A 14 1.02 -11.74 -8.59
CA LYS A 14 2.23 -10.92 -8.66
C LYS A 14 3.51 -11.70 -8.57
N GLY A 15 3.48 -12.83 -7.92
CA GLY A 15 4.69 -13.61 -7.70
C GLY A 15 5.70 -12.89 -6.82
N PRO A 16 6.95 -13.36 -6.84
CA PRO A 16 8.00 -12.75 -6.04
C PRO A 16 8.28 -11.31 -6.48
N ARG A 17 8.69 -10.48 -5.52
CA ARG A 17 9.10 -9.12 -5.82
C ARG A 17 10.39 -9.13 -6.63
N ASP A 18 10.49 -8.20 -7.58
CA ASP A 18 11.71 -7.97 -8.33
C ASP A 18 12.60 -7.06 -7.46
N PRO A 19 13.76 -7.54 -6.99
CA PRO A 19 14.61 -6.73 -6.15
C PRO A 19 15.19 -5.50 -6.85
N SER A 20 15.16 -5.48 -8.17
CA SER A 20 15.62 -4.32 -8.93
C SER A 20 14.51 -3.29 -9.12
N GLU A 21 13.28 -3.63 -8.79
CA GLU A 21 12.15 -2.72 -8.96
C GLU A 21 12.22 -1.59 -7.94
N LYS A 22 12.19 -0.37 -8.45
CA LYS A 22 12.24 0.82 -7.61
C LYS A 22 10.84 1.38 -7.45
N LEU A 23 10.44 1.59 -6.20
CA LEU A 23 9.16 2.21 -5.91
C LEU A 23 9.17 3.69 -6.29
N PRO A 24 8.04 4.24 -6.77
CA PRO A 24 7.95 5.67 -7.10
C PRO A 24 7.77 6.52 -5.83
N ILE A 25 8.77 6.49 -4.98
CA ILE A 25 8.79 7.20 -3.70
C ILE A 25 9.98 8.16 -3.70
N SER A 26 9.80 9.33 -3.08
CA SER A 26 10.85 10.31 -2.95
C SER A 26 12.10 9.69 -2.30
N GLU A 27 13.27 10.06 -2.81
CA GLU A 27 14.54 9.61 -2.25
C GLU A 27 14.78 10.10 -0.83
N PHE A 28 13.97 11.04 -0.37
CA PHE A 28 13.97 11.49 1.01
C PHE A 28 13.70 10.34 1.98
N TYR A 29 12.92 9.37 1.55
CA TYR A 29 12.57 8.20 2.36
C TYR A 29 13.43 7.01 1.97
N LYS A 30 13.96 6.32 2.97
CA LYS A 30 14.61 5.03 2.76
C LYS A 30 13.53 3.95 2.80
N VAL A 31 13.41 3.19 1.72
CA VAL A 31 12.49 2.06 1.68
C VAL A 31 13.16 0.87 2.34
N ILE A 32 12.57 0.37 3.42
CA ILE A 32 13.07 -0.79 4.14
C ILE A 32 12.56 -2.07 3.48
N ASP A 33 11.25 -2.10 3.20
CA ASP A 33 10.60 -3.25 2.57
C ASP A 33 9.23 -2.79 2.09
N TYR A 34 8.60 -3.58 1.24
CA TYR A 34 7.24 -3.28 0.81
C TYR A 34 6.50 -4.53 0.41
N GLN A 35 5.19 -4.42 0.40
CA GLN A 35 4.30 -5.49 -0.05
C GLN A 35 3.21 -4.87 -0.91
N THR A 36 3.09 -5.33 -2.14
CA THR A 36 2.05 -4.86 -3.04
C THR A 36 0.71 -5.48 -2.65
N ILE A 37 -0.34 -4.65 -2.59
CA ILE A 37 -1.71 -5.09 -2.31
C ILE A 37 -2.44 -5.33 -3.61
N PHE A 38 -2.28 -4.42 -4.56
CA PHE A 38 -2.98 -4.46 -5.84
C PHE A 38 -2.12 -3.77 -6.89
N ARG A 39 -2.10 -4.33 -8.09
CA ARG A 39 -1.38 -3.68 -9.20
C ARG A 39 -2.05 -4.02 -10.52
N SER A 40 -2.27 -2.99 -11.33
CA SER A 40 -2.76 -3.12 -12.69
C SER A 40 -1.91 -2.23 -13.60
N ASP A 41 -2.29 -2.10 -14.86
CA ASP A 41 -1.58 -1.21 -15.79
C ASP A 41 -1.60 0.24 -15.33
N LYS A 42 -2.64 0.63 -14.62
CA LYS A 42 -2.88 2.03 -14.27
C LYS A 42 -2.80 2.33 -12.78
N TRP A 43 -2.91 1.32 -11.93
CA TRP A 43 -2.96 1.51 -10.48
C TRP A 43 -2.01 0.57 -9.76
N TRP A 44 -1.41 1.08 -8.72
CA TRP A 44 -0.53 0.31 -7.86
C TRP A 44 -0.76 0.73 -6.42
N GLU A 45 -1.11 -0.23 -5.57
CA GLU A 45 -1.34 0.00 -4.15
C GLU A 45 -0.39 -0.91 -3.37
N ALA A 46 0.32 -0.33 -2.41
CA ALA A 46 1.32 -1.09 -1.64
C ALA A 46 1.43 -0.56 -0.22
N ILE A 47 1.81 -1.47 0.66
CA ILE A 47 2.20 -1.15 2.02
C ILE A 47 3.72 -1.10 2.04
N VAL A 48 4.29 -0.01 2.52
CA VAL A 48 5.72 0.24 2.47
C VAL A 48 6.25 0.60 3.85
N ALA A 49 7.31 -0.09 4.27
CA ALA A 49 8.04 0.30 5.48
C ALA A 49 9.10 1.32 5.07
N ILE A 50 9.05 2.49 5.63
CA ILE A 50 9.94 3.60 5.29
C ILE A 50 10.67 4.13 6.52
N GLU A 51 11.82 4.74 6.27
CA GLU A 51 12.60 5.37 7.32
C GLU A 51 12.97 6.79 6.88
N SER A 52 12.87 7.73 7.82
CA SER A 52 13.22 9.11 7.60
C SER A 52 13.69 9.70 8.93
N TYR A 53 14.85 10.32 8.92
CA TYR A 53 15.45 10.89 10.13
C TYR A 53 15.56 9.88 11.28
N GLY A 54 15.91 8.64 10.97
CA GLY A 54 16.07 7.59 11.97
C GLY A 54 14.76 7.07 12.55
N ARG A 55 13.63 7.49 12.00
CA ARG A 55 12.30 7.01 12.45
C ARG A 55 11.68 6.17 11.37
N ARG A 56 11.10 5.06 11.78
CA ARG A 56 10.42 4.14 10.88
C ARG A 56 8.92 4.27 11.00
N SER A 57 8.24 4.13 9.88
CA SER A 57 6.79 4.09 9.82
C SER A 57 6.35 3.19 8.68
N ILE A 58 5.06 2.88 8.68
CA ILE A 58 4.45 2.11 7.60
C ILE A 58 3.50 3.04 6.88
N ALA A 59 3.58 3.05 5.56
CA ALA A 59 2.72 3.89 4.76
C ALA A 59 1.98 3.05 3.72
N MET A 60 0.70 3.32 3.56
CA MET A 60 -0.07 2.77 2.47
C MET A 60 -0.04 3.78 1.33
N TYR A 61 0.49 3.36 0.20
CA TYR A 61 0.60 4.20 -0.99
C TYR A 61 -0.36 3.73 -2.06
N MET A 62 -0.89 4.68 -2.82
CA MET A 62 -1.59 4.40 -4.05
C MET A 62 -1.02 5.29 -5.14
N TRP A 63 -0.58 4.67 -6.23
CA TRP A 63 -0.04 5.39 -7.39
C TRP A 63 -0.91 5.13 -8.61
N GLN A 64 -0.96 6.13 -9.49
CA GLN A 64 -1.60 6.00 -10.79
C GLN A 64 -0.53 6.16 -11.87
N PHE A 65 -0.56 5.28 -12.86
CA PHE A 65 0.30 5.43 -14.02
C PHE A 65 -0.37 6.36 -15.02
N ARG A 66 0.30 7.45 -15.31
CA ARG A 66 -0.23 8.46 -16.20
C ARG A 66 0.92 9.24 -16.82
N ASP A 67 0.82 9.52 -18.13
CA ASP A 67 1.82 10.27 -18.85
C ASP A 67 3.22 9.66 -18.73
N GLY A 68 3.29 8.34 -18.81
CA GLY A 68 4.54 7.61 -18.79
C GLY A 68 5.20 7.42 -17.43
N LYS A 69 4.49 7.75 -16.36
CA LYS A 69 5.08 7.61 -15.00
C LYS A 69 4.03 7.32 -13.96
N TRP A 70 4.49 6.75 -12.84
CA TRP A 70 3.67 6.55 -11.66
C TRP A 70 3.62 7.84 -10.86
N THR A 71 2.40 8.29 -10.52
CA THR A 71 2.16 9.50 -9.72
C THR A 71 1.41 9.12 -8.47
N ARG A 72 1.88 9.61 -7.33
CA ARG A 72 1.22 9.32 -6.06
C ARG A 72 -0.16 9.99 -6.02
N LYS A 73 -1.18 9.19 -5.71
CA LYS A 73 -2.54 9.67 -5.50
C LYS A 73 -2.91 9.73 -4.03
N HIS A 74 -2.50 8.73 -3.27
CA HIS A 74 -2.81 8.66 -1.84
C HIS A 74 -1.61 8.14 -1.07
N LYS A 75 -1.49 8.64 0.15
CA LYS A 75 -0.53 8.17 1.12
C LYS A 75 -1.17 8.26 2.50
N PHE A 76 -1.21 7.15 3.20
CA PHE A 76 -1.66 7.11 4.59
C PHE A 76 -0.55 6.49 5.44
N GLN A 77 -0.08 7.24 6.42
CA GLN A 77 1.05 6.83 7.24
C GLN A 77 0.58 6.31 8.58
N ILE A 78 1.10 5.15 8.97
CA ILE A 78 0.80 4.50 10.25
C ILE A 78 2.07 4.56 11.08
N ARG A 79 2.01 5.24 12.22
CA ARG A 79 3.20 5.54 13.01
C ARG A 79 3.50 4.52 14.09
N GLY A 80 2.56 3.62 14.39
CA GLY A 80 2.79 2.61 15.41
C GLY A 80 1.66 1.60 15.51
N ALA A 81 1.90 0.58 16.33
CA ALA A 81 0.97 -0.52 16.50
C ALA A 81 -0.37 -0.07 17.09
N ASP A 82 -0.34 0.90 17.99
CA ASP A 82 -1.58 1.41 18.60
C ASP A 82 -2.47 2.09 17.57
N GLU A 83 -1.88 2.91 16.71
CA GLU A 83 -2.63 3.56 15.65
C GLU A 83 -3.21 2.52 14.69
N TRP A 84 -2.39 1.53 14.33
CA TRP A 84 -2.87 0.45 13.46
C TRP A 84 -4.03 -0.31 14.09
N SER A 85 -3.95 -0.62 15.38
CA SER A 85 -5.04 -1.33 16.06
C SER A 85 -6.36 -0.56 15.95
N ARG A 86 -6.31 0.75 16.13
CA ARG A 86 -7.51 1.59 16.02
C ARG A 86 -8.03 1.65 14.58
N VAL A 87 -7.13 1.81 13.62
CA VAL A 87 -7.50 1.83 12.21
C VAL A 87 -8.12 0.51 11.80
N LYS A 88 -7.50 -0.59 12.19
CA LYS A 88 -7.97 -1.93 11.87
C LYS A 88 -9.39 -2.17 12.39
N ILE A 89 -9.63 -1.84 13.64
CA ILE A 89 -10.95 -2.02 14.25
C ILE A 89 -11.98 -1.16 13.53
N ALA A 90 -11.64 0.09 13.24
CA ALA A 90 -12.57 0.98 12.55
C ALA A 90 -12.91 0.47 11.14
N VAL A 91 -11.92 0.02 10.40
CA VAL A 91 -12.13 -0.53 9.07
C VAL A 91 -12.99 -1.77 9.13
N GLU A 92 -12.67 -2.70 10.03
CA GLU A 92 -13.44 -3.93 10.18
C GLU A 92 -14.89 -3.64 10.56
N THR A 93 -15.12 -2.63 11.38
CA THR A 93 -16.46 -2.21 11.76
C THR A 93 -17.25 -1.67 10.56
N MET A 94 -16.55 -1.01 9.64
CA MET A 94 -17.19 -0.40 8.47
C MET A 94 -17.36 -1.36 7.29
N LEU A 95 -16.60 -2.46 7.25
CA LEU A 95 -16.65 -3.37 6.10
C LEU A 95 -18.07 -3.83 5.73
N PRO A 96 -18.98 -4.14 6.69
CA PRO A 96 -20.33 -4.52 6.32
C PRO A 96 -21.09 -3.43 5.54
N LYS A 97 -20.68 -2.18 5.65
CA LYS A 97 -21.33 -1.08 4.93
C LYS A 97 -21.00 -1.08 3.44
N LEU A 98 -20.02 -1.89 3.01
CA LEU A 98 -19.72 -2.02 1.59
C LEU A 98 -20.80 -2.79 0.83
N LYS A 99 -21.63 -3.51 1.52
CA LYS A 99 -22.75 -4.23 0.89
C LYS A 99 -23.90 -3.26 0.62
N LEU A 100 -24.37 -3.27 -0.58
CA LEU A 100 -25.52 -2.46 -1.01
C LEU A 100 -26.83 -3.23 -0.85
#